data_636eead5fd0eac7b9d7ae82a4e1aaf75
#
_entry.id   636eead5fd0eac7b9d7ae82a4e1aaf75
#
_cell.length_a   1.000
_cell.length_b   1.000
_cell.length_c   1.000
_cell.angle_alpha   90.00
_cell.angle_beta   90.00
_cell.angle_gamma   90.00
#
_symmetry.space_group_name_H-M   'P 1'
#
loop_
_entity.id
_entity.type
_entity.pdbx_description
1 polymer ?
#
loop_
_entity_poly.entity_id
_entity_poly.type
_entity_poly.pdbx_seq_one_letter_code
_entity_poly.pdbx_strand_id
1 'polypeptide(L)'
;ETVGAVKAEEVGANKTVMVGGSMSEKVGKNRDVSVSDNSSHKAKKINIIAEEELTIKVGKASISMKKDGTVQISGKDLDLKATGKINIKASSNVTIKGSKVGIN
;
A
#
# COMPACT_ATOMS: atom_id res chain seq x y z
N GLU A 1 -7.14 -4.79 -31.18
CA GLU A 1 -6.15 -3.83 -31.63
C GLU A 1 -4.74 -4.24 -31.18
N THR A 2 -3.80 -4.27 -32.11
CA THR A 2 -2.39 -4.57 -31.81
C THR A 2 -1.53 -3.37 -32.09
N VAL A 3 -0.74 -2.95 -31.10
CA VAL A 3 0.15 -1.80 -31.19
C VAL A 3 1.59 -2.27 -30.93
N GLY A 4 2.49 -2.11 -31.92
CA GLY A 4 3.86 -2.62 -31.82
C GLY A 4 4.83 -1.72 -31.07
N ALA A 5 4.56 -0.43 -30.93
CA ALA A 5 5.46 0.50 -30.28
C ALA A 5 4.76 1.38 -29.24
N VAL A 6 4.15 2.48 -29.65
CA VAL A 6 3.53 3.42 -28.72
C VAL A 6 2.07 3.65 -29.08
N LYS A 7 1.20 3.56 -28.11
CA LYS A 7 -0.17 4.00 -28.20
C LYS A 7 -0.42 5.07 -27.14
N ALA A 8 -0.89 6.23 -27.55
CA ALA A 8 -1.30 7.29 -26.66
C ALA A 8 -2.81 7.50 -26.76
N GLU A 9 -3.47 7.69 -25.64
CA GLU A 9 -4.88 8.02 -25.58
C GLU A 9 -5.04 9.23 -24.66
N GLU A 10 -5.69 10.26 -25.16
CA GLU A 10 -5.97 11.47 -24.39
C GLU A 10 -7.46 11.68 -24.34
N VAL A 11 -8.01 11.81 -23.13
CA VAL A 11 -9.44 12.02 -22.91
C VAL A 11 -9.61 13.32 -22.15
N GLY A 12 -10.22 14.33 -22.80
CA GLY A 12 -10.35 15.66 -22.21
C GLY A 12 -11.45 15.83 -21.17
N ALA A 13 -12.36 14.87 -21.05
CA ALA A 13 -13.44 14.95 -20.07
C ALA A 13 -13.48 13.71 -19.21
N ASN A 14 -14.38 12.78 -19.45
CA ASN A 14 -14.54 11.58 -18.63
C ASN A 14 -14.30 10.32 -19.43
N LYS A 15 -13.68 9.34 -18.78
CA LYS A 15 -13.53 8.01 -19.34
C LYS A 15 -14.13 7.00 -18.37
N THR A 16 -15.01 6.15 -18.86
CA THR A 16 -15.61 5.07 -18.07
C THR A 16 -15.30 3.73 -18.74
N VAL A 17 -14.80 2.78 -17.96
CA VAL A 17 -14.56 1.42 -18.40
C VAL A 17 -15.45 0.49 -17.59
N MET A 18 -16.33 -0.24 -18.26
CA MET A 18 -17.22 -1.20 -17.63
C MET A 18 -16.96 -2.58 -18.21
N VAL A 19 -16.66 -3.54 -17.35
CA VAL A 19 -16.38 -4.91 -17.77
C VAL A 19 -17.30 -5.84 -16.96
N GLY A 20 -18.20 -6.53 -17.65
CA GLY A 20 -19.17 -7.40 -16.99
C GLY A 20 -18.58 -8.74 -16.52
N GLY A 21 -17.46 -9.14 -17.09
CA GLY A 21 -16.75 -10.35 -16.70
C GLY A 21 -15.43 -10.01 -16.02
N SER A 22 -14.33 -10.46 -16.57
CA SER A 22 -13.01 -10.25 -16.00
C SER A 22 -12.18 -9.25 -16.80
N MET A 23 -11.34 -8.50 -16.09
CA MET A 23 -10.38 -7.61 -16.71
C MET A 23 -8.98 -7.99 -16.24
N SER A 24 -8.05 -8.15 -17.18
CA SER A 24 -6.65 -8.47 -16.90
C SER A 24 -5.74 -7.44 -17.56
N GLU A 25 -4.73 -7.03 -16.83
CA GLU A 25 -3.70 -6.11 -17.32
C GLU A 25 -2.32 -6.70 -17.04
N LYS A 26 -1.47 -6.76 -18.07
CA LYS A 26 -0.10 -7.23 -17.93
C LYS A 26 0.83 -6.20 -18.53
N VAL A 27 1.79 -5.73 -17.74
CA VAL A 27 2.74 -4.71 -18.15
C VAL A 27 4.16 -5.27 -18.03
N GLY A 28 4.93 -5.24 -19.12
CA GLY A 28 6.25 -5.85 -19.16
C GLY A 28 7.34 -5.11 -18.40
N LYS A 29 7.17 -3.83 -18.18
CA LYS A 29 8.14 -3.01 -17.43
C LYS A 29 7.46 -2.21 -16.35
N ASN A 30 7.13 -0.95 -16.60
CA ASN A 30 6.60 -0.06 -15.57
C ASN A 30 5.14 0.30 -15.82
N ARG A 31 4.38 0.38 -14.75
CA ARG A 31 3.03 0.90 -14.76
C ARG A 31 2.96 2.07 -13.79
N ASP A 32 2.66 3.26 -14.29
CA ASP A 32 2.54 4.47 -13.51
C ASP A 32 1.10 4.98 -13.53
N VAL A 33 0.52 5.21 -12.38
CA VAL A 33 -0.81 5.76 -12.23
C VAL A 33 -0.73 7.00 -11.35
N SER A 34 -1.17 8.14 -11.88
CA SER A 34 -1.19 9.40 -11.14
C SER A 34 -2.60 9.99 -11.19
N VAL A 35 -3.15 10.31 -10.05
CA VAL A 35 -4.49 10.88 -9.92
C VAL A 35 -4.39 12.13 -9.06
N SER A 36 -4.80 13.27 -9.61
CA SER A 36 -4.65 14.56 -8.91
C SER A 36 -5.58 14.73 -7.73
N ASP A 37 -6.72 14.07 -7.74
CA ASP A 37 -7.72 14.21 -6.69
C ASP A 37 -7.86 12.89 -5.92
N ASN A 38 -8.88 12.11 -6.15
CA ASN A 38 -9.13 10.90 -5.39
C ASN A 38 -9.00 9.64 -6.24
N SER A 39 -8.34 8.62 -5.69
CA SER A 39 -8.27 7.29 -6.29
C SER A 39 -8.87 6.28 -5.31
N SER A 40 -9.86 5.52 -5.76
CA SER A 40 -10.56 4.56 -4.92
C SER A 40 -10.47 3.17 -5.51
N HIS A 41 -10.14 2.19 -4.66
CA HIS A 41 -10.12 0.78 -5.02
C HIS A 41 -11.02 0.02 -4.06
N LYS A 42 -11.99 -0.70 -4.59
CA LYS A 42 -12.90 -1.51 -3.79
C LYS A 42 -13.02 -2.90 -4.39
N ALA A 43 -12.85 -3.91 -3.57
CA ALA A 43 -12.98 -5.30 -3.99
C ALA A 43 -13.35 -6.15 -2.78
N LYS A 44 -13.84 -7.36 -3.02
CA LYS A 44 -14.06 -8.35 -1.98
C LYS A 44 -12.73 -8.73 -1.31
N LYS A 45 -11.67 -8.88 -2.10
CA LYS A 45 -10.30 -9.14 -1.61
C LYS A 45 -9.32 -8.35 -2.46
N ILE A 46 -8.31 -7.80 -1.82
CA ILE A 46 -7.23 -7.07 -2.49
C ILE A 46 -5.91 -7.75 -2.12
N ASN A 47 -5.16 -8.18 -3.12
CA ASN A 47 -3.83 -8.74 -2.94
C ASN A 47 -2.81 -7.78 -3.55
N ILE A 48 -1.86 -7.34 -2.74
CA ILE A 48 -0.75 -6.50 -3.19
C ILE A 48 0.52 -7.25 -2.86
N ILE A 49 1.25 -7.66 -3.90
CA ILE A 49 2.48 -8.44 -3.74
C ILE A 49 3.61 -7.71 -4.44
N ALA A 50 4.63 -7.35 -3.68
CA ALA A 50 5.87 -6.78 -4.20
C ALA A 50 7.01 -7.75 -3.91
N GLU A 51 7.91 -7.96 -4.86
CA GLU A 51 9.02 -8.91 -4.69
C GLU A 51 10.15 -8.34 -3.84
N GLU A 52 10.34 -7.03 -3.85
CA GLU A 52 11.46 -6.39 -3.15
C GLU A 52 11.02 -5.48 -2.03
N GLU A 53 10.13 -4.54 -2.32
CA GLU A 53 9.72 -3.54 -1.34
C GLU A 53 8.33 -3.01 -1.64
N LEU A 54 7.54 -2.82 -0.59
CA LEU A 54 6.26 -2.13 -0.66
C LEU A 54 6.29 -0.95 0.31
N THR A 55 5.96 0.23 -0.18
CA THR A 55 5.88 1.45 0.64
C THR A 55 4.51 2.08 0.51
N ILE A 56 3.91 2.39 1.64
CA ILE A 56 2.68 3.17 1.73
C ILE A 56 3.02 4.42 2.52
N LYS A 57 2.86 5.60 1.91
CA LYS A 57 3.32 6.84 2.52
C LYS A 57 2.30 7.96 2.39
N VAL A 58 2.10 8.69 3.47
CA VAL A 58 1.29 9.90 3.53
C VAL A 58 2.05 10.94 4.36
N GLY A 59 2.57 12.00 3.74
CA GLY A 59 3.33 13.01 4.45
C GLY A 59 4.49 12.41 5.25
N LYS A 60 4.45 12.53 6.57
CA LYS A 60 5.50 12.01 7.48
C LYS A 60 5.23 10.60 7.97
N ALA A 61 4.08 10.03 7.64
CA ALA A 61 3.70 8.67 8.05
C ALA A 61 4.00 7.67 6.96
N SER A 62 4.51 6.49 7.32
CA SER A 62 4.80 5.46 6.34
C SER A 62 4.73 4.05 6.93
N ILE A 63 4.41 3.10 6.07
CA ILE A 63 4.55 1.67 6.33
C ILE A 63 5.42 1.10 5.23
N SER A 64 6.49 0.43 5.60
CA SER A 64 7.45 -0.14 4.67
C SER A 64 7.69 -1.60 4.99
N MET A 65 7.66 -2.44 3.96
CA MET A 65 7.97 -3.86 4.08
C MET A 65 9.03 -4.22 3.05
N LYS A 66 10.06 -4.94 3.48
CA LYS A 66 11.17 -5.32 2.62
C LYS A 66 11.27 -6.83 2.49
N LYS A 67 11.91 -7.26 1.42
CA LYS A 67 12.12 -8.67 1.06
C LYS A 67 12.78 -9.49 2.19
N ASP A 68 13.67 -8.87 2.97
CA ASP A 68 14.37 -9.54 4.09
C ASP A 68 13.48 -9.78 5.32
N GLY A 69 12.22 -9.36 5.27
CA GLY A 69 11.26 -9.53 6.36
C GLY A 69 11.15 -8.32 7.27
N THR A 70 11.88 -7.25 7.02
CA THR A 70 11.79 -6.03 7.83
C THR A 70 10.48 -5.30 7.57
N VAL A 71 9.76 -4.97 8.65
CA VAL A 71 8.54 -4.16 8.62
C VAL A 71 8.76 -2.94 9.51
N GLN A 72 8.59 -1.75 8.95
CA GLN A 72 8.72 -0.49 9.68
C GLN A 72 7.44 0.31 9.59
N ILE A 73 6.95 0.75 10.73
CA ILE A 73 5.81 1.66 10.83
C ILE A 73 6.32 2.93 11.49
N SER A 74 6.23 4.05 10.80
CA SER A 74 6.81 5.31 11.25
C SER A 74 5.80 6.44 11.12
N GLY A 75 5.73 7.29 12.12
CA GLY A 75 4.83 8.43 12.12
C GLY A 75 5.18 9.37 13.28
N LYS A 76 4.53 10.51 13.32
CA LYS A 76 4.68 11.45 14.42
C LYS A 76 4.04 10.88 15.69
N ASP A 77 2.81 10.41 15.58
CA ASP A 77 2.07 9.76 16.66
C ASP A 77 1.55 8.42 16.17
N LEU A 78 1.70 7.41 17.01
CA LEU A 78 1.22 6.05 16.72
C LEU A 78 0.25 5.63 17.82
N ASP A 79 -1.01 5.43 17.43
CA ASP A 79 -2.03 4.94 18.34
C ASP A 79 -2.42 3.52 17.95
N LEU A 80 -2.22 2.59 18.87
CA LEU A 80 -2.63 1.21 18.73
C LEU A 80 -3.75 0.93 19.74
N LYS A 81 -4.95 0.74 19.22
CA LYS A 81 -6.12 0.50 20.08
C LYS A 81 -6.85 -0.75 19.59
N ALA A 82 -7.27 -1.57 20.52
CA ALA A 82 -8.05 -2.75 20.24
C ALA A 82 -9.18 -2.88 21.24
N THR A 83 -10.34 -3.38 20.80
CA THR A 83 -11.45 -3.70 21.70
C THR A 83 -11.26 -5.07 22.34
N GLY A 84 -10.45 -5.92 21.74
CA GLY A 84 -10.06 -7.22 22.28
C GLY A 84 -8.63 -7.16 22.83
N LYS A 85 -7.74 -7.94 22.24
CA LYS A 85 -6.37 -8.10 22.71
C LYS A 85 -5.35 -7.49 21.78
N ILE A 86 -4.25 -7.01 22.34
CA ILE A 86 -3.03 -6.68 21.61
C ILE A 86 -1.94 -7.63 22.11
N ASN A 87 -1.40 -8.44 21.21
CA ASN A 87 -0.31 -9.36 21.51
C ASN A 87 0.97 -8.88 20.87
N ILE A 88 1.98 -8.65 21.70
CA ILE A 88 3.32 -8.27 21.23
C ILE A 88 4.28 -9.35 21.71
N LYS A 89 4.85 -10.11 20.79
CA LYS A 89 5.75 -11.22 21.09
C LYS A 89 6.93 -11.19 20.13
N ALA A 90 8.10 -11.46 20.67
CA ALA A 90 9.31 -11.66 19.91
C ALA A 90 10.05 -12.89 20.44
N SER A 91 10.71 -13.66 19.57
CA SER A 91 11.55 -14.78 20.01
C SER A 91 12.85 -14.32 20.63
N SER A 92 13.25 -13.09 20.37
CA SER A 92 14.41 -12.46 21.01
C SER A 92 13.92 -11.33 21.95
N ASN A 93 14.21 -10.07 21.66
CA ASN A 93 13.91 -8.98 22.55
C ASN A 93 12.75 -8.10 22.06
N VAL A 94 11.94 -7.62 23.01
CA VAL A 94 11.01 -6.51 22.79
C VAL A 94 11.60 -5.28 23.49
N THR A 95 11.88 -4.23 22.73
CA THR A 95 12.44 -3.00 23.27
C THR A 95 11.40 -1.89 23.20
N ILE A 96 11.11 -1.28 24.33
CA ILE A 96 10.20 -0.13 24.43
C ILE A 96 10.99 1.01 25.07
N LYS A 97 11.14 2.11 24.35
CA LYS A 97 11.85 3.29 24.81
C LYS A 97 10.98 4.55 24.65
N GLY A 98 11.06 5.40 25.61
CA GLY A 98 10.41 6.71 25.59
C GLY A 98 10.91 7.53 26.76
N SER A 99 10.64 8.82 26.77
CA SER A 99 10.96 9.65 27.95
C SER A 99 10.14 9.20 29.14
N LYS A 100 8.95 8.62 28.88
CA LYS A 100 8.10 8.04 29.93
C LYS A 100 7.35 6.85 29.31
N VAL A 101 7.36 5.72 29.99
CA VAL A 101 6.60 4.53 29.61
C VAL A 101 5.56 4.27 30.70
N GLY A 102 4.28 4.34 30.33
CA GLY A 102 3.18 4.04 31.24
C GLY A 102 2.69 2.61 31.07
N ILE A 103 2.59 1.87 32.13
CA ILE A 103 2.05 0.51 32.17
C ILE A 103 1.04 0.46 33.30
N ASN A 104 -0.16 0.01 32.93
CA ASN A 104 -1.28 -0.07 33.84
C ASN A 104 -1.29 -1.37 34.65
#